data_6761bb1fbb55699913171e6b7e0eb61f
#
_entry.id   6761bb1fbb55699913171e6b7e0eb61f
#
_cell.length_a   1.000
_cell.length_b   1.000
_cell.length_c   1.000
_cell.angle_alpha   90.00
_cell.angle_beta   90.00
_cell.angle_gamma   90.00
#
_symmetry.space_group_name_H-M   'P 1'
#
loop_
_entity.id
_entity.type
_entity.pdbx_description
1 polymer ?
#
loop_
_entity_poly.entity_id
_entity_poly.type
_entity_poly.pdbx_seq_one_letter_code
_entity_poly.pdbx_strand_id
1 'polypeptide(L)'
;SFPGLALGEYTVSVVDPTSGPLAGTKPTEAYTGRYKTTADVTIAEATGAVIDVNFGFVKPASVGDKVWMDVNRDGLQDADEPAMPGVTVTLTRADGTAVTDAEGNPVASVTTDANGKYVFENLLPGDYTVTFTNPAGYEATISDAGDDRGLDSNGSSASVSLAQGQDDATVDYGLVGTGVIGDQLFVDVNQSGGDALDAGDKPLAGVKVTLVWTGPGGITRTYETTTDADGKYRFENLLPGEYKVSVDPESLLAAEPLLDVLTHSPAGDVEAKKVVSADVKADKDKLAQAFNLSASVTLTGEANSSLSQDWGFGISADTAITKVITDPDEEAQESFEFTPGKEVTYTLTLTNNGPGAATGVKASDQLPSGVAFVKAQGDGSYDPDSGVWDLSGLTLATGDVKTLTVTVAITGEGAGTLITNVAKITHQDQAGDEPTNNEASASFKGGFNLGGSVYRDSDGSYSKSETEQRFKDVTVALVGEDGTPVLDADGKPMTATTDENGAYQFVGLAPGAYRVVIVDPNAGDLAGLIPTQAYTGRGETQAAVTITDASV
;
A
#
# COMPACT_ATOMS: atom_id res chain seq x y z
N SER A 1 59.87 20.52 -68.15
CA SER A 1 60.41 19.32 -68.87
C SER A 1 61.87 19.16 -68.57
N PHE A 2 62.31 17.96 -68.60
CA PHE A 2 63.75 17.58 -68.51
C PHE A 2 64.23 17.09 -69.89
N PRO A 3 64.73 17.99 -70.71
CA PRO A 3 65.18 17.65 -72.05
C PRO A 3 66.55 16.98 -72.01
N GLY A 4 66.83 16.07 -73.00
CA GLY A 4 68.11 15.47 -73.18
C GLY A 4 68.49 14.36 -72.23
N LEU A 5 67.50 13.73 -71.63
CA LEU A 5 67.70 12.55 -70.77
C LEU A 5 68.15 11.35 -71.59
N ALA A 6 69.12 10.52 -71.07
CA ALA A 6 69.50 9.24 -71.67
C ALA A 6 68.38 8.19 -71.50
N LEU A 7 68.53 7.07 -72.23
CA LEU A 7 67.66 5.93 -71.97
C LEU A 7 67.94 5.39 -70.57
N GLY A 8 66.88 5.03 -69.85
CA GLY A 8 67.01 4.53 -68.48
C GLY A 8 65.81 4.74 -67.65
N GLU A 9 65.85 4.34 -66.38
CA GLU A 9 64.82 4.53 -65.39
C GLU A 9 65.10 5.79 -64.57
N TYR A 10 64.05 6.57 -64.36
CA TYR A 10 64.08 7.81 -63.63
C TYR A 10 62.92 7.87 -62.59
N THR A 11 63.19 8.46 -61.46
CA THR A 11 62.08 8.86 -60.54
C THR A 11 61.94 10.35 -60.61
N VAL A 12 60.71 10.81 -61.00
CA VAL A 12 60.32 12.20 -60.93
C VAL A 12 59.65 12.46 -59.60
N SER A 13 60.10 13.45 -58.88
CA SER A 13 59.48 13.80 -57.57
C SER A 13 59.07 15.27 -57.50
N VAL A 14 57.99 15.54 -56.81
CA VAL A 14 57.61 16.91 -56.43
C VAL A 14 58.50 17.33 -55.26
N VAL A 15 59.25 18.42 -55.49
CA VAL A 15 60.13 18.97 -54.47
C VAL A 15 59.32 19.82 -53.51
N ASP A 16 59.38 19.52 -52.23
CA ASP A 16 58.69 20.20 -51.18
C ASP A 16 57.15 20.26 -51.37
N PRO A 17 56.49 19.12 -51.32
CA PRO A 17 55.03 19.05 -51.50
C PRO A 17 54.22 19.61 -50.32
N THR A 18 54.89 20.09 -49.26
CA THR A 18 54.23 20.61 -48.03
C THR A 18 54.31 22.12 -47.91
N SER A 19 54.94 22.83 -48.89
CA SER A 19 55.05 24.29 -48.85
C SER A 19 54.57 24.99 -50.13
N GLY A 20 54.52 26.33 -50.08
CA GLY A 20 54.08 27.15 -51.20
C GLY A 20 52.64 26.85 -51.64
N PRO A 21 52.39 26.78 -52.93
CA PRO A 21 51.04 26.49 -53.46
C PRO A 21 50.45 25.13 -53.08
N LEU A 22 51.29 24.20 -52.65
CA LEU A 22 50.88 22.87 -52.23
C LEU A 22 50.73 22.76 -50.70
N ALA A 23 50.97 23.82 -49.94
CA ALA A 23 50.81 23.79 -48.51
C ALA A 23 49.39 23.36 -48.12
N GLY A 24 49.27 22.37 -47.22
CA GLY A 24 47.98 21.80 -46.75
C GLY A 24 47.28 20.93 -47.79
N THR A 25 47.90 20.61 -48.94
CA THR A 25 47.33 19.65 -49.92
C THR A 25 47.88 18.24 -49.72
N LYS A 26 47.18 17.25 -50.22
CA LYS A 26 47.58 15.85 -50.26
C LYS A 26 47.63 15.38 -51.73
N PRO A 27 48.59 14.49 -52.08
CA PRO A 27 48.66 13.93 -53.44
C PRO A 27 47.50 12.96 -53.68
N THR A 28 46.83 13.09 -54.85
CA THR A 28 45.73 12.21 -55.26
C THR A 28 46.17 11.22 -56.32
N GLU A 29 47.00 11.67 -57.25
CA GLU A 29 47.45 10.83 -58.38
C GLU A 29 48.85 11.18 -58.76
N ALA A 30 49.64 10.19 -59.15
CA ALA A 30 50.88 10.30 -59.85
C ALA A 30 50.91 9.34 -61.05
N TYR A 31 51.73 9.56 -61.99
CA TYR A 31 51.86 8.80 -63.24
C TYR A 31 51.92 7.24 -62.98
N THR A 32 52.59 6.83 -61.91
CA THR A 32 52.79 5.40 -61.56
C THR A 32 51.94 4.93 -60.40
N GLY A 33 50.91 5.71 -59.92
CA GLY A 33 50.01 5.29 -58.87
C GLY A 33 49.37 6.44 -58.09
N ARG A 34 48.35 6.12 -57.28
CA ARG A 34 47.63 7.10 -56.46
C ARG A 34 48.40 7.42 -55.15
N TYR A 35 48.17 8.61 -54.64
CA TYR A 35 48.62 9.08 -53.31
C TYR A 35 50.18 9.19 -53.21
N LYS A 36 50.86 9.48 -54.33
CA LYS A 36 52.31 9.57 -54.37
C LYS A 36 52.77 10.94 -54.81
N THR A 37 53.91 11.34 -54.29
CA THR A 37 54.67 12.55 -54.70
C THR A 37 55.81 12.20 -55.62
N THR A 38 55.98 10.91 -55.99
CA THR A 38 57.00 10.38 -56.89
C THR A 38 56.34 9.55 -57.96
N ALA A 39 56.95 9.56 -59.14
CA ALA A 39 56.58 8.73 -60.29
C ALA A 39 57.81 8.12 -60.92
N ASP A 40 57.83 6.80 -61.10
CA ASP A 40 58.88 6.08 -61.78
C ASP A 40 58.55 6.04 -63.30
N VAL A 41 59.56 6.44 -64.13
CA VAL A 41 59.42 6.61 -65.57
C VAL A 41 60.56 5.90 -66.25
N THR A 42 60.25 5.14 -67.24
CA THR A 42 61.29 4.48 -68.12
C THR A 42 61.30 5.18 -69.48
N ILE A 43 62.48 5.74 -69.83
CA ILE A 43 62.74 6.27 -71.16
C ILE A 43 63.41 5.14 -71.98
N ALA A 44 62.73 4.60 -72.99
CA ALA A 44 63.16 3.56 -73.88
C ALA A 44 63.16 4.05 -75.31
N GLU A 45 63.95 3.41 -76.19
CA GLU A 45 64.06 3.79 -77.62
C GLU A 45 62.67 3.81 -78.32
N ALA A 46 61.75 2.94 -77.88
CA ALA A 46 60.42 2.80 -78.46
C ALA A 46 59.41 3.92 -78.01
N THR A 47 59.75 4.64 -76.94
CA THR A 47 58.82 5.65 -76.38
C THR A 47 59.18 7.05 -76.76
N GLY A 48 60.40 7.32 -77.15
CA GLY A 48 60.91 8.62 -77.60
C GLY A 48 60.82 9.76 -76.55
N ALA A 49 59.71 10.06 -76.06
CA ALA A 49 59.46 11.03 -74.97
C ALA A 49 58.32 10.54 -74.10
N VAL A 50 58.44 10.74 -72.80
CA VAL A 50 57.32 10.57 -71.85
C VAL A 50 56.92 11.99 -71.45
N ILE A 51 55.64 12.37 -71.82
CA ILE A 51 55.21 13.75 -71.68
C ILE A 51 54.11 13.95 -70.66
N ASP A 52 53.48 12.87 -70.12
CA ASP A 52 52.32 12.88 -69.28
C ASP A 52 52.60 12.40 -67.82
N VAL A 53 53.71 12.85 -67.25
CA VAL A 53 54.01 12.57 -65.83
C VAL A 53 53.34 13.65 -64.97
N ASN A 54 52.10 13.37 -64.61
CA ASN A 54 51.26 14.31 -63.90
C ASN A 54 51.19 13.95 -62.39
N PHE A 55 51.04 14.98 -61.59
CA PHE A 55 50.81 14.89 -60.14
C PHE A 55 49.56 15.68 -59.79
N GLY A 56 48.54 15.04 -59.23
CA GLY A 56 47.33 15.68 -58.72
C GLY A 56 47.44 15.92 -57.23
N PHE A 57 46.96 17.04 -56.77
CA PHE A 57 46.86 17.39 -55.37
C PHE A 57 45.49 17.93 -55.08
N VAL A 58 45.01 17.64 -53.87
CA VAL A 58 43.74 18.10 -53.35
C VAL A 58 43.94 18.69 -51.95
N LYS A 59 43.24 19.75 -51.62
CA LYS A 59 43.10 20.21 -50.26
C LYS A 59 42.00 19.39 -49.58
N PRO A 60 42.36 18.59 -48.55
CA PRO A 60 41.34 17.75 -47.91
C PRO A 60 40.25 18.60 -47.23
N ALA A 61 39.09 18.01 -47.09
CA ALA A 61 37.93 18.57 -46.41
C ALA A 61 37.68 17.80 -45.08
N SER A 62 36.84 18.36 -44.25
CA SER A 62 36.34 17.70 -43.04
C SER A 62 34.83 17.87 -42.88
N VAL A 63 34.19 16.96 -42.13
CA VAL A 63 32.79 17.07 -41.69
C VAL A 63 32.65 16.57 -40.27
N GLY A 64 31.88 17.29 -39.50
CA GLY A 64 31.59 16.97 -38.10
C GLY A 64 30.67 17.99 -37.48
N ASP A 65 30.48 17.91 -36.23
CA ASP A 65 30.10 18.84 -35.22
C ASP A 65 29.64 18.12 -33.95
N LYS A 66 28.40 18.24 -33.51
CA LYS A 66 27.99 17.88 -32.16
C LYS A 66 26.73 16.99 -32.13
N VAL A 67 26.73 16.10 -31.15
CA VAL A 67 25.52 15.38 -30.73
C VAL A 67 25.17 15.82 -29.32
N TRP A 68 23.88 16.11 -29.09
CA TRP A 68 23.40 16.62 -27.79
C TRP A 68 22.10 15.94 -27.36
N MET A 69 21.74 16.13 -26.07
CA MET A 69 20.44 15.76 -25.54
C MET A 69 19.50 16.97 -25.66
N ASP A 70 18.54 16.87 -26.55
CA ASP A 70 17.47 17.87 -26.71
C ASP A 70 16.44 17.64 -25.60
N VAL A 71 16.61 18.39 -24.52
CA VAL A 71 15.83 18.24 -23.29
C VAL A 71 14.45 18.91 -23.40
N ASN A 72 14.35 19.98 -24.19
CA ASN A 72 13.10 20.73 -24.40
C ASN A 72 12.33 20.26 -25.65
N ARG A 73 12.95 19.40 -26.49
CA ARG A 73 12.38 18.77 -27.71
C ARG A 73 12.02 19.78 -28.79
N ASP A 74 12.75 20.88 -28.90
CA ASP A 74 12.52 21.88 -29.94
C ASP A 74 13.38 21.69 -31.20
N GLY A 75 14.32 20.73 -31.17
CA GLY A 75 15.20 20.40 -32.28
C GLY A 75 16.38 21.33 -32.44
N LEU A 76 16.58 22.28 -31.52
CA LEU A 76 17.66 23.27 -31.51
C LEU A 76 18.67 22.95 -30.40
N GLN A 77 19.93 23.26 -30.66
CA GLN A 77 20.99 23.10 -29.68
C GLN A 77 21.06 24.31 -28.74
N ASP A 78 20.56 24.17 -27.53
CA ASP A 78 20.60 25.21 -26.50
C ASP A 78 21.91 25.14 -25.66
N ALA A 79 22.28 26.29 -25.11
CA ALA A 79 23.50 26.41 -24.31
C ALA A 79 23.50 25.60 -23.01
N ASP A 80 22.31 25.32 -22.47
CA ASP A 80 22.11 24.56 -21.24
C ASP A 80 21.79 23.08 -21.48
N GLU A 81 21.85 22.63 -22.74
CA GLU A 81 21.62 21.24 -23.09
C GLU A 81 22.88 20.38 -23.00
N PRO A 82 22.76 19.17 -22.41
CA PRO A 82 23.92 18.30 -22.25
C PRO A 82 24.42 17.78 -23.58
N ALA A 83 25.73 17.71 -23.71
CA ALA A 83 26.38 16.98 -24.78
C ALA A 83 26.11 15.48 -24.69
N MET A 84 26.07 14.77 -25.82
CA MET A 84 25.88 13.32 -25.87
C MET A 84 27.16 12.61 -26.32
N PRO A 85 27.96 12.07 -25.37
CA PRO A 85 29.15 11.27 -25.69
C PRO A 85 28.80 9.83 -26.07
N GLY A 86 29.73 9.17 -26.79
CA GLY A 86 29.63 7.73 -27.08
C GLY A 86 28.69 7.35 -28.21
N VAL A 87 28.13 8.32 -28.94
CA VAL A 87 27.29 8.04 -30.13
C VAL A 87 28.18 7.61 -31.27
N THR A 88 27.87 6.46 -31.87
CA THR A 88 28.60 5.98 -33.06
C THR A 88 28.13 6.72 -34.32
N VAL A 89 29.09 7.31 -35.03
CA VAL A 89 28.86 8.04 -36.26
C VAL A 89 29.62 7.33 -37.40
N THR A 90 28.95 7.12 -38.51
CA THR A 90 29.51 6.41 -39.69
C THR A 90 29.43 7.33 -40.91
N LEU A 91 30.49 7.34 -41.72
CA LEU A 91 30.56 8.07 -42.97
C LEU A 91 30.57 7.09 -44.17
N THR A 92 29.71 7.34 -45.15
CA THR A 92 29.67 6.61 -46.41
C THR A 92 29.70 7.59 -47.58
N ARG A 93 30.03 7.14 -48.79
CA ARG A 93 29.72 7.88 -50.02
C ARG A 93 28.21 7.95 -50.24
N ALA A 94 27.74 8.91 -51.04
CA ALA A 94 26.30 9.05 -51.34
C ALA A 94 25.71 7.79 -51.99
N ASP A 95 26.49 6.95 -52.61
CA ASP A 95 26.10 5.67 -53.20
C ASP A 95 26.14 4.50 -52.17
N GLY A 96 26.43 4.78 -50.91
CA GLY A 96 26.55 3.79 -49.84
C GLY A 96 27.86 3.05 -49.76
N THR A 97 28.83 3.35 -50.60
CA THR A 97 30.17 2.70 -50.60
C THR A 97 31.05 3.23 -49.47
N ALA A 98 32.02 2.43 -49.06
CA ALA A 98 32.99 2.80 -48.03
C ALA A 98 33.85 3.99 -48.47
N VAL A 99 34.19 4.84 -47.50
CA VAL A 99 35.04 6.03 -47.73
C VAL A 99 36.49 5.68 -47.50
N THR A 100 37.36 6.24 -48.39
CA THR A 100 38.79 6.34 -48.16
C THR A 100 39.19 7.82 -48.02
N ASP A 101 40.16 8.10 -47.18
CA ASP A 101 40.69 9.45 -46.97
C ASP A 101 41.55 9.91 -48.17
N ALA A 102 42.08 11.12 -48.10
CA ALA A 102 42.94 11.69 -49.14
C ALA A 102 44.32 11.00 -49.27
N GLU A 103 44.66 10.07 -48.37
CA GLU A 103 45.87 9.23 -48.41
C GLU A 103 45.56 7.78 -48.83
N GLY A 104 44.26 7.47 -49.05
CA GLY A 104 43.81 6.14 -49.46
C GLY A 104 43.53 5.15 -48.33
N ASN A 105 43.55 5.60 -47.08
CA ASN A 105 43.24 4.75 -45.94
C ASN A 105 41.71 4.65 -45.74
N PRO A 106 41.19 3.52 -45.30
CA PRO A 106 39.78 3.38 -44.95
C PRO A 106 39.41 4.34 -43.81
N VAL A 107 38.29 5.08 -43.99
CA VAL A 107 37.72 5.92 -42.92
C VAL A 107 36.83 5.04 -42.05
N ALA A 108 37.25 4.88 -40.78
CA ALA A 108 36.44 4.14 -39.79
C ALA A 108 35.31 4.99 -39.19
N SER A 109 34.30 4.33 -38.62
CA SER A 109 33.35 5.01 -37.75
C SER A 109 34.02 5.66 -36.54
N VAL A 110 33.50 6.78 -36.09
CA VAL A 110 33.98 7.51 -34.90
C VAL A 110 32.91 7.47 -33.82
N THR A 111 33.29 7.79 -32.59
CA THR A 111 32.34 7.99 -31.48
C THR A 111 32.48 9.42 -30.99
N THR A 112 31.36 10.03 -30.56
CA THR A 112 31.37 11.37 -29.98
C THR A 112 32.19 11.40 -28.70
N ASP A 113 32.94 12.47 -28.51
CA ASP A 113 33.77 12.71 -27.31
C ASP A 113 32.94 13.17 -26.10
N ALA A 114 33.61 13.50 -24.98
CA ALA A 114 32.95 13.97 -23.76
C ALA A 114 32.14 15.27 -23.93
N ASN A 115 32.41 16.02 -25.00
CA ASN A 115 31.68 17.24 -25.36
C ASN A 115 30.63 17.01 -26.46
N GLY A 116 30.37 15.74 -26.79
CA GLY A 116 29.44 15.35 -27.86
C GLY A 116 30.01 15.57 -29.26
N LYS A 117 31.29 15.93 -29.42
CA LYS A 117 31.86 16.27 -30.71
C LYS A 117 32.38 15.04 -31.46
N TYR A 118 32.24 15.08 -32.77
CA TYR A 118 32.83 14.14 -33.72
C TYR A 118 33.35 14.87 -34.93
N VAL A 119 34.31 14.30 -35.62
CA VAL A 119 34.84 14.83 -36.87
C VAL A 119 35.43 13.68 -37.74
N PHE A 120 35.17 13.74 -39.04
CA PHE A 120 35.87 13.02 -40.06
C PHE A 120 36.77 13.99 -40.80
N GLU A 121 38.07 13.75 -40.73
CA GLU A 121 39.10 14.63 -41.31
C GLU A 121 39.72 13.99 -42.54
N ASN A 122 40.51 14.79 -43.27
CA ASN A 122 41.32 14.34 -44.39
C ASN A 122 40.51 13.70 -45.54
N LEU A 123 39.29 14.20 -45.77
CA LEU A 123 38.37 13.70 -46.78
C LEU A 123 38.65 14.28 -48.15
N LEU A 124 38.42 13.48 -49.19
CA LEU A 124 38.38 13.98 -50.55
C LEU A 124 37.10 14.82 -50.80
N PRO A 125 37.11 15.84 -51.66
CA PRO A 125 35.87 16.51 -52.09
C PRO A 125 34.89 15.52 -52.69
N GLY A 126 33.60 15.72 -52.43
CA GLY A 126 32.55 14.84 -52.93
C GLY A 126 31.32 14.77 -52.05
N ASP A 127 30.39 13.87 -52.40
CA ASP A 127 29.13 13.70 -51.72
C ASP A 127 29.20 12.53 -50.73
N TYR A 128 28.75 12.78 -49.52
CA TYR A 128 28.80 11.85 -48.40
C TYR A 128 27.45 11.78 -47.69
N THR A 129 27.30 10.70 -46.93
CA THR A 129 26.22 10.52 -45.97
C THR A 129 26.81 10.25 -44.60
N VAL A 130 26.48 11.12 -43.63
CA VAL A 130 26.77 10.92 -42.20
C VAL A 130 25.57 10.22 -41.59
N THR A 131 25.82 9.11 -40.85
CA THR A 131 24.74 8.36 -40.20
C THR A 131 25.06 8.17 -38.73
N PHE A 132 24.10 8.47 -37.87
CA PHE A 132 24.19 8.33 -36.42
C PHE A 132 23.46 7.06 -35.97
N THR A 133 24.03 6.36 -35.01
CA THR A 133 23.39 5.19 -34.38
C THR A 133 22.79 5.63 -33.05
N ASN A 134 21.48 5.54 -32.92
CA ASN A 134 20.79 5.90 -31.67
C ASN A 134 21.25 5.00 -30.51
N PRO A 135 21.71 5.57 -29.40
CA PRO A 135 21.86 4.80 -28.18
C PRO A 135 20.50 4.29 -27.69
N ALA A 136 20.49 3.18 -26.96
CA ALA A 136 19.27 2.65 -26.37
C ALA A 136 18.61 3.67 -25.44
N GLY A 137 17.29 3.81 -25.52
CA GLY A 137 16.51 4.78 -24.74
C GLY A 137 16.44 6.18 -25.35
N TYR A 138 17.01 6.37 -26.56
CA TYR A 138 16.97 7.64 -27.30
C TYR A 138 16.42 7.46 -28.71
N GLU A 139 15.83 8.54 -29.22
CA GLU A 139 15.42 8.68 -30.61
C GLU A 139 15.85 10.04 -31.15
N ALA A 140 15.81 10.23 -32.46
CA ALA A 140 16.11 11.51 -33.10
C ALA A 140 15.07 12.55 -32.67
N THR A 141 15.53 13.78 -32.39
CA THR A 141 14.64 14.92 -32.25
C THR A 141 14.14 15.40 -33.61
N ILE A 142 13.35 16.48 -33.60
CA ILE A 142 12.88 17.16 -34.81
C ILE A 142 14.08 17.62 -35.61
N SER A 143 14.12 17.34 -36.90
CA SER A 143 15.16 17.81 -37.82
C SER A 143 14.77 19.14 -38.47
N ASP A 144 15.79 19.92 -38.85
CA ASP A 144 15.66 21.18 -39.57
C ASP A 144 14.69 22.17 -38.89
N ALA A 145 14.76 22.30 -37.56
CA ALA A 145 13.83 23.06 -36.73
C ALA A 145 14.05 24.58 -36.80
N GLY A 146 15.22 25.03 -37.20
CA GLY A 146 15.60 26.44 -37.23
C GLY A 146 16.09 26.92 -38.59
N ASP A 147 16.51 28.18 -38.65
CA ASP A 147 17.11 28.79 -39.84
C ASP A 147 18.64 28.66 -39.85
N ASP A 148 19.24 28.28 -38.73
CA ASP A 148 20.70 28.10 -38.55
C ASP A 148 21.04 26.61 -38.50
N ARG A 149 21.54 26.10 -39.63
CA ARG A 149 21.91 24.70 -39.81
C ARG A 149 23.02 24.23 -38.84
N GLY A 150 23.78 25.14 -38.27
CA GLY A 150 24.80 24.82 -37.27
C GLY A 150 24.28 24.71 -35.84
N LEU A 151 22.96 24.86 -35.62
CA LEU A 151 22.29 24.76 -34.33
C LEU A 151 21.07 23.82 -34.36
N ASP A 152 20.63 23.37 -35.53
CA ASP A 152 19.52 22.44 -35.67
C ASP A 152 19.98 20.99 -35.81
N SER A 153 19.09 20.03 -35.53
CA SER A 153 19.34 18.62 -35.77
C SER A 153 19.14 18.29 -37.26
N ASN A 154 20.12 17.63 -37.86
CA ASN A 154 19.99 17.20 -39.27
C ASN A 154 19.40 15.78 -39.40
N GLY A 155 18.86 15.20 -38.32
CA GLY A 155 18.29 13.86 -38.28
C GLY A 155 19.34 12.75 -38.22
N SER A 156 18.87 11.49 -38.15
CA SER A 156 19.74 10.33 -38.00
C SER A 156 20.62 10.00 -39.22
N SER A 157 20.37 10.68 -40.36
CA SER A 157 21.16 10.52 -41.56
C SER A 157 21.15 11.83 -42.35
N ALA A 158 22.32 12.42 -42.54
CA ALA A 158 22.49 13.71 -43.23
C ALA A 158 23.35 13.56 -44.46
N SER A 159 22.90 14.13 -45.60
CA SER A 159 23.69 14.24 -46.82
C SER A 159 24.50 15.52 -46.84
N VAL A 160 25.78 15.43 -47.15
CA VAL A 160 26.71 16.55 -47.23
C VAL A 160 27.55 16.52 -48.48
N SER A 161 27.75 17.69 -49.11
CA SER A 161 28.59 17.85 -50.28
C SER A 161 29.80 18.70 -49.92
N LEU A 162 30.99 18.13 -49.87
CA LEU A 162 32.23 18.79 -49.45
C LEU A 162 33.00 19.33 -50.66
N ALA A 163 33.23 20.64 -50.70
CA ALA A 163 34.15 21.25 -51.62
C ALA A 163 35.60 21.09 -51.14
N GLN A 164 36.56 21.33 -52.03
CA GLN A 164 37.99 21.22 -51.71
C GLN A 164 38.36 22.21 -50.61
N GLY A 165 38.89 21.67 -49.48
CA GLY A 165 39.33 22.41 -48.34
C GLY A 165 38.21 22.99 -47.50
N GLN A 166 37.00 22.46 -47.63
CA GLN A 166 35.86 22.85 -46.81
C GLN A 166 35.93 22.13 -45.48
N ASP A 167 35.73 22.87 -44.39
CA ASP A 167 35.46 22.35 -43.08
C ASP A 167 33.95 22.57 -42.79
N ASP A 168 33.18 21.51 -42.80
CA ASP A 168 31.73 21.53 -42.57
C ASP A 168 31.45 21.12 -41.12
N ALA A 169 31.07 22.13 -40.31
CA ALA A 169 30.69 21.98 -38.91
C ALA A 169 29.21 22.37 -38.72
N THR A 170 28.36 21.78 -39.58
CA THR A 170 26.91 22.02 -39.56
C THR A 170 26.10 20.71 -39.63
N VAL A 171 26.74 19.59 -39.30
CA VAL A 171 26.05 18.29 -39.27
C VAL A 171 25.88 17.86 -37.83
N ASP A 172 24.77 18.26 -37.26
CA ASP A 172 24.42 18.13 -35.87
C ASP A 172 23.33 17.09 -35.64
N TYR A 173 23.31 16.47 -34.44
CA TYR A 173 22.32 15.45 -34.13
C TYR A 173 21.77 15.58 -32.71
N GLY A 174 20.51 15.96 -32.61
CA GLY A 174 19.76 16.02 -31.34
C GLY A 174 19.06 14.71 -31.02
N LEU A 175 19.11 14.32 -29.78
CA LEU A 175 18.52 13.09 -29.24
C LEU A 175 17.52 13.40 -28.13
N VAL A 176 16.34 12.81 -28.20
CA VAL A 176 15.30 12.87 -27.17
C VAL A 176 15.10 11.52 -26.53
N GLY A 177 14.58 11.50 -25.31
CA GLY A 177 14.33 10.26 -24.59
C GLY A 177 13.03 9.58 -25.00
N THR A 178 12.97 8.26 -24.80
CA THR A 178 11.78 7.43 -25.03
C THR A 178 11.22 6.84 -23.73
N GLY A 179 11.73 7.30 -22.58
CA GLY A 179 11.39 6.74 -21.28
C GLY A 179 9.97 7.05 -20.80
N VAL A 180 9.48 6.21 -19.91
CA VAL A 180 8.15 6.32 -19.31
C VAL A 180 8.24 6.05 -17.81
N ILE A 181 7.61 6.90 -17.01
CA ILE A 181 7.39 6.70 -15.57
C ILE A 181 5.92 6.97 -15.28
N GLY A 182 5.30 6.11 -14.48
CA GLY A 182 3.92 6.28 -14.06
C GLY A 182 3.44 5.12 -13.22
N ASP A 183 2.23 5.19 -12.82
CA ASP A 183 1.33 4.15 -12.32
C ASP A 183 0.06 4.76 -11.73
N GLN A 184 -0.35 4.38 -10.52
CA GLN A 184 -1.68 4.62 -10.00
C GLN A 184 -1.67 5.06 -8.53
N LEU A 185 -2.61 5.93 -8.16
CA LEU A 185 -2.93 6.28 -6.78
C LEU A 185 -4.35 5.84 -6.45
N PHE A 186 -4.55 5.20 -5.30
CA PHE A 186 -5.84 4.65 -4.90
C PHE A 186 -6.06 4.63 -3.39
N VAL A 187 -7.33 4.54 -2.99
CA VAL A 187 -7.75 4.20 -1.63
C VAL A 187 -7.92 2.69 -1.56
N ASP A 188 -7.07 2.02 -0.83
CA ASP A 188 -7.14 0.61 -0.48
C ASP A 188 -8.12 0.47 0.70
N VAL A 189 -9.37 0.16 0.38
CA VAL A 189 -10.49 0.20 1.34
C VAL A 189 -10.39 -0.93 2.36
N ASN A 190 -9.97 -2.12 1.94
CA ASN A 190 -9.78 -3.26 2.83
C ASN A 190 -8.37 -3.31 3.44
N GLN A 191 -7.49 -2.38 3.03
CA GLN A 191 -6.10 -2.29 3.45
C GLN A 191 -5.33 -3.61 3.27
N SER A 192 -5.61 -4.30 2.15
CA SER A 192 -4.96 -5.56 1.81
C SER A 192 -3.47 -5.38 1.51
N GLY A 193 -3.06 -4.16 1.12
CA GLY A 193 -1.78 -3.86 0.50
C GLY A 193 -1.79 -4.26 -0.98
N GLY A 194 -0.63 -4.21 -1.62
CA GLY A 194 -0.49 -4.56 -3.03
C GLY A 194 -0.37 -3.34 -3.95
N ASP A 195 0.09 -3.62 -5.17
CA ASP A 195 0.45 -2.64 -6.19
C ASP A 195 -0.65 -2.36 -7.22
N ALA A 196 -1.86 -2.86 -6.98
CA ALA A 196 -3.00 -2.70 -7.90
C ALA A 196 -4.33 -2.62 -7.15
N LEU A 197 -5.28 -1.93 -7.76
CA LEU A 197 -6.67 -1.87 -7.29
C LEU A 197 -7.29 -3.27 -7.22
N ASP A 198 -7.83 -3.61 -6.08
CA ASP A 198 -8.65 -4.80 -5.89
C ASP A 198 -10.17 -4.48 -5.82
N ALA A 199 -10.98 -5.51 -5.54
CA ALA A 199 -12.42 -5.33 -5.51
C ALA A 199 -12.87 -4.50 -4.30
N GLY A 200 -13.27 -3.27 -4.55
CA GLY A 200 -13.77 -2.32 -3.55
C GLY A 200 -12.89 -1.09 -3.39
N ASP A 201 -11.65 -1.13 -3.87
CA ASP A 201 -10.75 0.01 -3.86
C ASP A 201 -11.24 1.15 -4.74
N LYS A 202 -10.76 2.35 -4.46
CA LYS A 202 -11.20 3.55 -5.15
C LYS A 202 -10.01 4.29 -5.75
N PRO A 203 -10.03 4.60 -7.06
CA PRO A 203 -9.00 5.42 -7.67
C PRO A 203 -9.01 6.84 -7.09
N LEU A 204 -7.83 7.45 -6.94
CA LEU A 204 -7.66 8.84 -6.51
C LEU A 204 -7.41 9.73 -7.74
N ALA A 205 -8.45 10.38 -8.22
CA ALA A 205 -8.41 11.29 -9.35
C ALA A 205 -8.02 12.72 -8.95
N GLY A 206 -7.34 13.46 -9.85
CA GLY A 206 -7.02 14.88 -9.66
C GLY A 206 -5.86 15.15 -8.69
N VAL A 207 -5.12 14.12 -8.28
CA VAL A 207 -3.94 14.27 -7.42
C VAL A 207 -2.75 14.70 -8.27
N LYS A 208 -2.07 15.77 -7.86
CA LYS A 208 -0.89 16.29 -8.54
C LYS A 208 0.34 15.43 -8.26
N VAL A 209 1.04 15.04 -9.33
CA VAL A 209 2.30 14.31 -9.26
C VAL A 209 3.38 15.12 -9.96
N THR A 210 4.53 15.24 -9.32
CA THR A 210 5.70 15.97 -9.83
C THR A 210 6.83 14.99 -10.05
N LEU A 211 7.51 15.12 -11.19
CA LEU A 211 8.69 14.35 -11.55
C LEU A 211 9.86 15.30 -11.75
N VAL A 212 10.97 15.07 -11.05
CA VAL A 212 12.21 15.85 -11.19
C VAL A 212 13.29 14.95 -11.75
N TRP A 213 13.78 15.29 -12.95
CA TRP A 213 14.96 14.68 -13.55
C TRP A 213 16.23 15.41 -13.13
N THR A 214 17.29 14.64 -12.89
CA THR A 214 18.65 15.17 -12.69
C THR A 214 19.57 14.57 -13.75
N GLY A 215 20.00 15.42 -14.65
CA GLY A 215 20.87 15.07 -15.75
C GLY A 215 22.35 15.31 -15.52
N PRO A 216 23.19 15.09 -16.54
CA PRO A 216 24.62 15.36 -16.51
C PRO A 216 24.91 16.82 -16.12
N GLY A 217 25.96 17.02 -15.32
CA GLY A 217 26.33 18.34 -14.83
C GLY A 217 25.41 18.93 -13.74
N GLY A 218 24.43 18.16 -13.23
CA GLY A 218 23.48 18.61 -12.21
C GLY A 218 22.32 19.45 -12.77
N ILE A 219 22.09 19.37 -14.07
CA ILE A 219 20.93 20.01 -14.72
C ILE A 219 19.66 19.30 -14.23
N THR A 220 18.65 20.10 -13.86
CA THR A 220 17.37 19.58 -13.42
C THR A 220 16.22 20.03 -14.33
N ARG A 221 15.25 19.14 -14.54
CA ARG A 221 13.97 19.45 -15.19
C ARG A 221 12.82 18.91 -14.35
N THR A 222 11.76 19.69 -14.28
CA THR A 222 10.55 19.32 -13.54
C THR A 222 9.39 19.13 -14.49
N TYR A 223 8.70 18.02 -14.34
CA TYR A 223 7.48 17.69 -15.07
C TYR A 223 6.34 17.57 -14.06
N GLU A 224 5.14 17.94 -14.45
CA GLU A 224 3.94 17.86 -13.62
C GLU A 224 2.80 17.20 -14.38
N THR A 225 2.03 16.39 -13.67
CA THR A 225 0.79 15.81 -14.17
C THR A 225 -0.23 15.68 -13.04
N THR A 226 -1.44 15.27 -13.36
CA THR A 226 -2.47 14.91 -12.38
C THR A 226 -3.00 13.52 -12.70
N THR A 227 -3.42 12.78 -11.68
CA THR A 227 -4.08 11.50 -11.87
C THR A 227 -5.41 11.67 -12.61
N ASP A 228 -5.70 10.76 -13.51
CA ASP A 228 -6.96 10.69 -14.25
C ASP A 228 -8.11 10.09 -13.42
N ALA A 229 -9.27 9.85 -14.05
CA ALA A 229 -10.45 9.28 -13.40
C ALA A 229 -10.23 7.86 -12.85
N ASP A 230 -9.25 7.15 -13.41
CA ASP A 230 -8.85 5.81 -12.95
C ASP A 230 -7.71 5.86 -11.91
N GLY A 231 -7.33 7.06 -11.44
CA GLY A 231 -6.22 7.27 -10.51
C GLY A 231 -4.84 7.14 -11.14
N LYS A 232 -4.75 7.02 -12.48
CA LYS A 232 -3.50 6.81 -13.20
C LYS A 232 -2.81 8.10 -13.54
N TYR A 233 -1.48 8.10 -13.48
CA TYR A 233 -0.63 9.16 -13.97
C TYR A 233 0.47 8.60 -14.84
N ARG A 234 1.00 9.42 -15.77
CA ARG A 234 2.02 9.00 -16.71
C ARG A 234 2.86 10.17 -17.18
N PHE A 235 4.16 10.00 -17.17
CA PHE A 235 5.15 10.85 -17.83
C PHE A 235 5.79 10.06 -18.95
N GLU A 236 5.88 10.67 -20.11
CA GLU A 236 6.41 10.04 -21.34
C GLU A 236 7.56 10.84 -21.90
N ASN A 237 8.27 10.24 -22.85
CA ASN A 237 9.35 10.89 -23.58
C ASN A 237 10.51 11.34 -22.67
N LEU A 238 10.79 10.55 -21.67
CA LEU A 238 11.79 10.85 -20.66
C LEU A 238 13.18 10.40 -21.11
N LEU A 239 14.19 11.22 -20.85
CA LEU A 239 15.59 10.88 -21.05
C LEU A 239 16.01 9.78 -20.07
N PRO A 240 16.98 8.90 -20.41
CA PRO A 240 17.65 8.08 -19.41
C PRO A 240 18.29 8.97 -18.31
N GLY A 241 18.25 8.49 -17.06
CA GLY A 241 18.80 9.22 -15.93
C GLY A 241 18.07 8.94 -14.62
N GLU A 242 18.38 9.72 -13.62
CA GLU A 242 17.78 9.63 -12.30
C GLU A 242 16.58 10.57 -12.16
N TYR A 243 15.51 10.04 -11.60
CA TYR A 243 14.26 10.76 -11.37
C TYR A 243 13.83 10.67 -9.92
N LYS A 244 13.18 11.72 -9.45
CA LYS A 244 12.41 11.71 -8.21
C LYS A 244 10.94 11.98 -8.53
N VAL A 245 10.09 10.99 -8.28
CA VAL A 245 8.62 11.12 -8.31
C VAL A 245 8.16 11.64 -6.96
N SER A 246 7.19 12.54 -6.91
CA SER A 246 6.60 13.04 -5.67
C SER A 246 5.11 13.30 -5.85
N VAL A 247 4.31 12.84 -4.89
CA VAL A 247 2.87 13.12 -4.80
C VAL A 247 2.66 14.38 -3.97
N ASP A 248 1.81 15.29 -4.45
CA ASP A 248 1.49 16.52 -3.73
C ASP A 248 0.49 16.27 -2.59
N PRO A 249 0.88 16.51 -1.32
CA PRO A 249 0.02 16.20 -0.18
C PRO A 249 -1.27 17.03 -0.09
N GLU A 250 -1.28 18.25 -0.63
CA GLU A 250 -2.46 19.11 -0.59
C GLU A 250 -3.54 18.59 -1.55
N SER A 251 -3.16 18.24 -2.78
CA SER A 251 -4.08 17.66 -3.75
C SER A 251 -4.52 16.25 -3.36
N LEU A 252 -3.66 15.48 -2.71
CA LEU A 252 -4.00 14.17 -2.16
C LEU A 252 -5.13 14.27 -1.13
N LEU A 253 -5.00 15.13 -0.12
CA LEU A 253 -6.04 15.34 0.88
C LEU A 253 -7.26 16.10 0.34
N ALA A 254 -7.11 16.85 -0.75
CA ALA A 254 -8.27 17.45 -1.44
C ALA A 254 -9.09 16.38 -2.17
N ALA A 255 -8.44 15.35 -2.71
CA ALA A 255 -9.12 14.22 -3.36
C ALA A 255 -9.83 13.31 -2.34
N GLU A 256 -9.18 13.01 -1.19
CA GLU A 256 -9.78 12.24 -0.10
C GLU A 256 -9.30 12.75 1.28
N PRO A 257 -10.09 13.62 1.94
CA PRO A 257 -9.69 14.25 3.20
C PRO A 257 -9.53 13.31 4.40
N LEU A 258 -10.12 12.13 4.33
CA LEU A 258 -10.10 11.15 5.42
C LEU A 258 -8.86 10.25 5.42
N LEU A 259 -8.04 10.27 4.36
CA LEU A 259 -6.81 9.45 4.31
C LEU A 259 -5.93 9.67 5.53
N ASP A 260 -5.56 8.57 6.17
CA ASP A 260 -4.70 8.59 7.36
C ASP A 260 -3.81 7.34 7.50
N VAL A 261 -3.85 6.42 6.55
CA VAL A 261 -3.04 5.20 6.50
C VAL A 261 -2.32 5.10 5.17
N LEU A 262 -1.04 4.70 5.16
CA LEU A 262 -0.32 4.26 3.97
C LEU A 262 -0.39 2.73 3.92
N THR A 263 -0.86 2.15 2.82
CA THR A 263 -0.96 0.69 2.65
C THR A 263 0.05 0.15 1.64
N HIS A 264 0.40 0.94 0.63
CA HIS A 264 1.39 0.61 -0.38
C HIS A 264 2.19 1.85 -0.81
N SER A 265 3.47 1.66 -1.19
CA SER A 265 4.32 2.69 -1.81
C SER A 265 5.27 2.03 -2.82
N PRO A 266 5.94 2.80 -3.71
CA PRO A 266 6.94 2.25 -4.64
C PRO A 266 8.08 1.45 -4.00
N ALA A 267 8.23 1.53 -2.68
CA ALA A 267 9.18 0.71 -1.93
C ALA A 267 8.61 -0.67 -1.53
N GLY A 268 7.35 -0.95 -1.82
CA GLY A 268 6.62 -2.17 -1.49
C GLY A 268 5.52 -1.97 -0.46
N ASP A 269 4.84 -3.05 -0.09
CA ASP A 269 3.76 -3.04 0.89
C ASP A 269 4.23 -2.58 2.27
N VAL A 270 3.37 -1.88 2.98
CA VAL A 270 3.64 -1.42 4.34
C VAL A 270 3.18 -2.48 5.33
N GLU A 271 4.13 -3.20 5.95
CA GLU A 271 3.83 -4.26 6.93
C GLU A 271 3.07 -3.76 8.17
N ALA A 272 3.37 -2.55 8.62
CA ALA A 272 2.71 -1.93 9.76
C ALA A 272 1.94 -0.69 9.31
N LYS A 273 0.65 -0.86 9.05
CA LYS A 273 -0.28 0.22 8.72
C LYS A 273 -0.40 1.17 9.90
N LYS A 274 0.29 2.29 9.84
CA LYS A 274 0.32 3.28 10.92
C LYS A 274 -0.63 4.43 10.60
N VAL A 275 -1.56 4.69 11.51
CA VAL A 275 -2.46 5.84 11.42
C VAL A 275 -1.69 7.15 11.63
N VAL A 276 -1.89 8.08 10.72
CA VAL A 276 -1.28 9.42 10.76
C VAL A 276 -2.18 10.36 11.56
N SER A 277 -1.62 10.98 12.59
CA SER A 277 -2.37 11.89 13.45
C SER A 277 -2.82 13.19 12.73
N ALA A 278 -3.83 13.85 13.26
CA ALA A 278 -4.35 15.11 12.73
C ALA A 278 -3.27 16.21 12.64
N ASP A 279 -2.33 16.26 13.61
CA ASP A 279 -1.23 17.24 13.60
C ASP A 279 -0.24 17.01 12.44
N VAL A 280 -0.01 15.74 12.07
CA VAL A 280 0.81 15.38 10.91
C VAL A 280 0.07 15.72 9.62
N LYS A 281 -1.22 15.44 9.53
CA LYS A 281 -2.06 15.79 8.35
C LYS A 281 -2.12 17.31 8.10
N ALA A 282 -2.05 18.12 9.14
CA ALA A 282 -2.06 19.59 9.04
C ALA A 282 -0.73 20.20 8.53
N ASP A 283 0.35 19.41 8.48
CA ASP A 283 1.68 19.84 8.05
C ASP A 283 2.11 19.02 6.82
N LYS A 284 2.12 19.67 5.66
CA LYS A 284 2.39 19.00 4.37
C LYS A 284 3.74 18.28 4.31
N ASP A 285 4.77 18.82 4.96
CA ASP A 285 6.11 18.22 4.93
C ASP A 285 6.14 16.95 5.81
N LYS A 286 5.48 17.00 6.97
CA LYS A 286 5.31 15.82 7.83
C LYS A 286 4.42 14.77 7.18
N LEU A 287 3.36 15.19 6.50
CA LEU A 287 2.49 14.28 5.77
C LEU A 287 3.22 13.59 4.62
N ALA A 288 3.98 14.36 3.83
CA ALA A 288 4.80 13.81 2.75
C ALA A 288 5.82 12.78 3.25
N GLN A 289 6.40 13.03 4.43
CA GLN A 289 7.31 12.08 5.08
C GLN A 289 6.57 10.86 5.64
N ALA A 290 5.43 11.06 6.32
CA ALA A 290 4.65 9.98 6.94
C ALA A 290 4.07 9.02 5.91
N PHE A 291 3.61 9.54 4.77
CA PHE A 291 3.08 8.76 3.65
C PHE A 291 4.14 8.36 2.62
N ASN A 292 5.42 8.66 2.88
CA ASN A 292 6.49 8.36 1.92
C ASN A 292 6.16 8.80 0.48
N LEU A 293 5.67 10.04 0.32
CA LEU A 293 5.12 10.57 -0.93
C LEU A 293 6.19 10.86 -1.99
N SER A 294 7.36 10.23 -1.94
CA SER A 294 8.38 10.36 -2.97
C SER A 294 9.18 9.09 -3.15
N ALA A 295 9.52 8.81 -4.40
CA ALA A 295 10.34 7.67 -4.78
C ALA A 295 11.43 8.08 -5.78
N SER A 296 12.57 7.39 -5.77
CA SER A 296 13.62 7.54 -6.76
C SER A 296 13.50 6.44 -7.82
N VAL A 297 13.61 6.82 -9.08
CA VAL A 297 13.53 5.94 -10.24
C VAL A 297 14.71 6.21 -11.15
N THR A 298 15.39 5.17 -11.62
CA THR A 298 16.45 5.29 -12.62
C THR A 298 15.96 4.66 -13.93
N LEU A 299 15.91 5.47 -14.98
CA LEU A 299 15.72 4.98 -16.34
C LEU A 299 17.07 4.76 -17.00
N THR A 300 17.26 3.62 -17.63
CA THR A 300 18.44 3.30 -18.44
C THR A 300 18.05 3.15 -19.91
N GLY A 301 19.03 3.09 -20.80
CA GLY A 301 18.74 2.85 -22.21
C GLY A 301 17.99 1.54 -22.48
N GLU A 302 18.23 0.50 -21.68
CA GLU A 302 17.59 -0.81 -21.82
C GLU A 302 16.32 -0.91 -20.96
N ALA A 303 16.33 -0.33 -19.75
CA ALA A 303 15.18 -0.25 -18.85
C ALA A 303 14.61 1.19 -18.84
N ASN A 304 13.91 1.55 -19.90
CA ASN A 304 13.37 2.91 -20.10
C ASN A 304 11.90 3.05 -19.70
N SER A 305 11.33 2.08 -18.98
CA SER A 305 9.95 2.14 -18.48
C SER A 305 9.90 1.70 -17.03
N SER A 306 9.22 2.47 -16.19
CA SER A 306 8.89 2.13 -14.81
C SER A 306 7.40 2.45 -14.59
N LEU A 307 6.57 1.41 -14.57
CA LEU A 307 5.13 1.45 -14.31
C LEU A 307 4.83 0.67 -13.02
N SER A 308 5.55 1.02 -11.96
CA SER A 308 5.44 0.47 -10.61
C SER A 308 5.63 1.58 -9.56
N GLN A 309 5.24 2.80 -9.91
CA GLN A 309 5.34 3.95 -9.03
C GLN A 309 3.94 4.32 -8.52
N ASP A 310 3.34 3.39 -7.79
CA ASP A 310 1.99 3.48 -7.24
C ASP A 310 2.00 3.73 -5.74
N TRP A 311 0.91 4.30 -5.24
CA TRP A 311 0.65 4.50 -3.82
C TRP A 311 -0.78 4.09 -3.49
N GLY A 312 -0.90 3.19 -2.52
CA GLY A 312 -2.16 2.82 -1.87
C GLY A 312 -2.30 3.51 -0.51
N PHE A 313 -3.45 4.09 -0.26
CA PHE A 313 -3.77 4.77 1.00
C PHE A 313 -5.01 4.15 1.62
N GLY A 314 -5.14 4.24 2.94
CA GLY A 314 -6.31 3.78 3.66
C GLY A 314 -6.94 4.87 4.51
N ILE A 315 -8.13 4.56 5.00
CA ILE A 315 -8.83 5.34 6.02
C ILE A 315 -9.00 4.41 7.21
N SER A 316 -8.55 4.83 8.40
CA SER A 316 -8.69 4.04 9.61
C SER A 316 -10.15 3.78 9.98
N ALA A 317 -10.41 2.67 10.65
CA ALA A 317 -11.72 2.35 11.19
C ALA A 317 -11.57 1.90 12.65
N ASP A 318 -12.60 2.16 13.45
CA ASP A 318 -12.69 1.78 14.85
C ASP A 318 -14.03 1.09 15.09
N THR A 319 -13.99 -0.21 15.39
CA THR A 319 -15.19 -0.97 15.74
C THR A 319 -15.28 -1.16 17.25
N ALA A 320 -16.45 -0.98 17.79
CA ALA A 320 -16.75 -1.14 19.21
C ALA A 320 -17.80 -2.23 19.42
N ILE A 321 -17.71 -2.96 20.51
CA ILE A 321 -18.71 -3.96 20.89
C ILE A 321 -19.30 -3.66 22.25
N THR A 322 -20.62 -3.83 22.37
CA THR A 322 -21.32 -3.84 23.66
C THR A 322 -22.09 -5.16 23.81
N LYS A 323 -22.35 -5.53 25.06
CA LYS A 323 -23.08 -6.75 25.39
C LYS A 323 -23.98 -6.52 26.59
N VAL A 324 -25.24 -6.87 26.43
CA VAL A 324 -26.24 -6.78 27.51
C VAL A 324 -27.05 -8.06 27.59
N ILE A 325 -27.67 -8.31 28.75
CA ILE A 325 -28.68 -9.34 28.92
C ILE A 325 -30.03 -8.72 28.74
N THR A 326 -30.89 -9.33 27.94
CA THR A 326 -32.26 -8.91 27.75
C THR A 326 -33.18 -10.05 28.21
N ASP A 327 -33.98 -9.82 29.25
CA ASP A 327 -35.07 -10.73 29.61
C ASP A 327 -36.28 -10.39 28.72
N PRO A 328 -36.88 -11.34 28.03
CA PRO A 328 -38.08 -11.09 27.22
C PRO A 328 -39.29 -10.57 28.06
N ASP A 329 -39.28 -10.75 29.37
CA ASP A 329 -40.36 -10.40 30.25
C ASP A 329 -40.13 -9.12 31.11
N GLU A 330 -38.92 -8.52 31.08
CA GLU A 330 -38.58 -7.30 31.86
C GLU A 330 -37.56 -6.41 31.16
N GLU A 331 -37.58 -5.10 31.47
CA GLU A 331 -36.55 -4.14 31.01
C GLU A 331 -35.19 -4.48 31.61
N ALA A 332 -34.11 -4.20 30.86
CA ALA A 332 -32.72 -4.55 31.19
C ALA A 332 -32.36 -4.25 32.66
N GLN A 333 -32.09 -5.29 33.44
CA GLN A 333 -31.64 -5.21 34.83
C GLN A 333 -30.23 -5.76 35.00
N GLU A 334 -29.48 -5.19 35.95
CA GLU A 334 -28.07 -5.58 36.21
C GLU A 334 -27.94 -6.90 37.00
N SER A 335 -29.02 -7.49 37.52
CA SER A 335 -29.00 -8.77 38.23
C SER A 335 -30.31 -9.54 38.01
N PHE A 336 -30.22 -10.65 37.29
CA PHE A 336 -31.32 -11.59 37.08
C PHE A 336 -31.09 -12.85 37.88
N GLU A 337 -32.19 -13.36 38.46
CA GLU A 337 -32.22 -14.66 39.10
C GLU A 337 -32.84 -15.69 38.17
N PHE A 338 -32.02 -16.58 37.69
CA PHE A 338 -32.45 -17.56 36.71
C PHE A 338 -32.35 -18.98 37.25
N THR A 339 -33.42 -19.73 37.12
CA THR A 339 -33.44 -21.16 37.43
C THR A 339 -32.91 -21.98 36.24
N PRO A 340 -32.32 -23.17 36.50
CA PRO A 340 -31.94 -24.09 35.44
C PRO A 340 -33.11 -24.36 34.49
N GLY A 341 -32.84 -24.38 33.19
CA GLY A 341 -33.82 -24.52 32.12
C GLY A 341 -34.45 -23.20 31.64
N LYS A 342 -34.29 -22.09 32.39
CA LYS A 342 -34.73 -20.76 31.92
C LYS A 342 -33.82 -20.27 30.80
N GLU A 343 -34.41 -19.70 29.77
CA GLU A 343 -33.66 -19.07 28.68
C GLU A 343 -33.24 -17.65 29.06
N VAL A 344 -32.00 -17.29 28.71
CA VAL A 344 -31.39 -15.97 28.82
C VAL A 344 -30.91 -15.54 27.46
N THR A 345 -31.20 -14.30 27.09
CA THR A 345 -30.77 -13.73 25.80
C THR A 345 -29.70 -12.68 26.01
N TYR A 346 -28.54 -12.89 25.42
CA TYR A 346 -27.52 -11.86 25.25
C TYR A 346 -27.78 -11.10 23.96
N THR A 347 -27.71 -9.77 24.04
CA THR A 347 -27.71 -8.90 22.87
C THR A 347 -26.33 -8.28 22.73
N LEU A 348 -25.64 -8.59 21.64
CA LEU A 348 -24.40 -8.01 21.24
C LEU A 348 -24.69 -6.91 20.23
N THR A 349 -24.05 -5.76 20.38
CA THR A 349 -24.14 -4.65 19.44
C THR A 349 -22.75 -4.24 19.04
N LEU A 350 -22.45 -4.30 17.75
CA LEU A 350 -21.21 -3.88 17.15
C LEU A 350 -21.46 -2.58 16.37
N THR A 351 -20.64 -1.57 16.60
CA THR A 351 -20.74 -0.25 15.96
C THR A 351 -19.42 0.10 15.31
N ASN A 352 -19.43 0.62 14.08
CA ASN A 352 -18.25 1.24 13.49
C ASN A 352 -18.24 2.74 13.82
N ASN A 353 -17.32 3.17 14.68
CA ASN A 353 -17.16 4.58 15.07
C ASN A 353 -16.42 5.41 14.00
N GLY A 354 -15.86 4.75 12.97
CA GLY A 354 -15.18 5.44 11.85
C GLY A 354 -13.72 5.81 12.15
N PRO A 355 -13.13 6.69 11.36
CA PRO A 355 -13.72 7.52 10.30
C PRO A 355 -14.05 6.78 9.00
N GLY A 356 -13.38 5.64 8.71
CA GLY A 356 -13.58 4.85 7.50
C GLY A 356 -14.60 3.72 7.69
N ALA A 357 -14.93 3.06 6.58
CA ALA A 357 -15.71 1.83 6.61
C ALA A 357 -14.85 0.67 7.14
N ALA A 358 -15.45 -0.23 7.93
CA ALA A 358 -14.81 -1.44 8.41
C ALA A 358 -15.20 -2.66 7.57
N THR A 359 -14.24 -3.50 7.22
CA THR A 359 -14.41 -4.77 6.51
C THR A 359 -13.69 -5.90 7.25
N GLY A 360 -13.98 -7.14 6.90
CA GLY A 360 -13.34 -8.31 7.52
C GLY A 360 -13.68 -8.51 9.00
N VAL A 361 -14.70 -7.81 9.54
CA VAL A 361 -14.98 -7.76 10.97
C VAL A 361 -15.44 -9.11 11.50
N LYS A 362 -14.80 -9.56 12.59
CA LYS A 362 -15.16 -10.74 13.35
C LYS A 362 -15.11 -10.47 14.85
N ALA A 363 -16.04 -11.07 15.58
CA ALA A 363 -16.01 -11.09 17.04
C ALA A 363 -16.08 -12.53 17.55
N SER A 364 -15.59 -12.76 18.76
CA SER A 364 -15.78 -14.01 19.50
C SER A 364 -16.76 -13.78 20.64
N ASP A 365 -17.67 -14.72 20.84
CA ASP A 365 -18.61 -14.82 21.95
C ASP A 365 -18.70 -16.28 22.39
N GLN A 366 -17.60 -16.81 22.92
CA GLN A 366 -17.55 -18.19 23.40
C GLN A 366 -18.41 -18.34 24.66
N LEU A 367 -19.42 -19.16 24.58
CA LEU A 367 -20.33 -19.39 25.70
C LEU A 367 -19.59 -19.97 26.91
N PRO A 368 -19.80 -19.44 28.13
CA PRO A 368 -19.18 -19.96 29.35
C PRO A 368 -19.83 -21.29 29.78
N SER A 369 -19.17 -22.01 30.70
CA SER A 369 -19.78 -23.11 31.41
C SER A 369 -21.02 -22.64 32.21
N GLY A 370 -21.97 -23.54 32.40
CA GLY A 370 -23.24 -23.22 33.10
C GLY A 370 -24.36 -22.76 32.20
N VAL A 371 -24.12 -22.64 30.87
CA VAL A 371 -25.19 -22.41 29.88
C VAL A 371 -25.05 -23.33 28.70
N ALA A 372 -26.17 -23.59 28.02
CA ALA A 372 -26.24 -24.35 26.77
C ALA A 372 -26.84 -23.46 25.68
N PHE A 373 -26.30 -23.52 24.46
CA PHE A 373 -26.81 -22.80 23.31
C PHE A 373 -28.23 -23.24 22.95
N VAL A 374 -29.11 -22.29 22.64
CA VAL A 374 -30.49 -22.55 22.16
C VAL A 374 -30.66 -22.06 20.73
N LYS A 375 -30.42 -20.76 20.49
CA LYS A 375 -30.51 -20.14 19.16
C LYS A 375 -29.73 -18.85 19.09
N ALA A 376 -29.42 -18.44 17.86
CA ALA A 376 -28.88 -17.10 17.58
C ALA A 376 -29.63 -16.48 16.40
N GLN A 377 -29.78 -15.15 16.41
CA GLN A 377 -30.43 -14.38 15.34
C GLN A 377 -29.81 -12.98 15.27
N GLY A 378 -29.54 -12.50 14.06
CA GLY A 378 -29.00 -11.15 13.85
C GLY A 378 -28.28 -11.00 12.52
N ASP A 379 -27.39 -10.03 12.46
CA ASP A 379 -26.55 -9.74 11.29
C ASP A 379 -25.39 -10.74 11.19
N GLY A 380 -24.94 -11.03 9.97
CA GLY A 380 -23.81 -11.94 9.72
C GLY A 380 -24.14 -13.41 10.02
N SER A 381 -23.16 -14.16 10.46
CA SER A 381 -23.33 -15.56 10.88
C SER A 381 -22.68 -15.81 12.24
N TYR A 382 -23.29 -16.68 13.04
CA TYR A 382 -22.77 -17.09 14.35
C TYR A 382 -22.60 -18.60 14.39
N ASP A 383 -21.41 -19.04 14.77
CA ASP A 383 -21.09 -20.44 14.99
C ASP A 383 -21.06 -20.72 16.51
N PRO A 384 -22.03 -21.47 17.07
CA PRO A 384 -22.10 -21.71 18.51
C PRO A 384 -20.99 -22.60 19.07
N ASP A 385 -20.34 -23.43 18.23
CA ASP A 385 -19.29 -24.33 18.66
C ASP A 385 -17.96 -23.59 18.89
N SER A 386 -17.65 -22.64 18.01
CA SER A 386 -16.45 -21.79 18.11
C SER A 386 -16.71 -20.44 18.79
N GLY A 387 -17.97 -20.03 18.94
CA GLY A 387 -18.35 -18.71 19.44
C GLY A 387 -18.05 -17.57 18.48
N VAL A 388 -17.77 -17.84 17.21
CA VAL A 388 -17.41 -16.80 16.23
C VAL A 388 -18.66 -16.14 15.65
N TRP A 389 -18.74 -14.82 15.81
CA TRP A 389 -19.66 -13.96 15.07
C TRP A 389 -18.94 -13.35 13.88
N ASP A 390 -19.26 -13.82 12.68
CA ASP A 390 -18.60 -13.46 11.42
C ASP A 390 -19.44 -12.44 10.62
N LEU A 391 -18.90 -11.22 10.49
CA LEU A 391 -19.44 -10.12 9.71
C LEU A 391 -18.56 -9.82 8.48
N SER A 392 -17.56 -10.65 8.18
CA SER A 392 -16.56 -10.38 7.14
C SER A 392 -17.14 -10.26 5.72
N GLY A 393 -18.35 -10.77 5.49
CA GLY A 393 -19.09 -10.57 4.23
C GLY A 393 -19.79 -9.21 4.10
N LEU A 394 -19.68 -8.34 5.10
CA LEU A 394 -20.33 -7.03 5.14
C LEU A 394 -19.30 -5.91 5.14
N THR A 395 -19.67 -4.77 4.54
CA THR A 395 -18.96 -3.51 4.71
C THR A 395 -19.77 -2.66 5.68
N LEU A 396 -19.17 -2.27 6.80
CA LEU A 396 -19.79 -1.45 7.83
C LEU A 396 -19.36 0.00 7.62
N ALA A 397 -20.26 0.84 7.12
CA ALA A 397 -19.99 2.28 7.02
C ALA A 397 -19.85 2.91 8.42
N THR A 398 -19.22 4.08 8.49
CA THR A 398 -19.14 4.86 9.73
C THR A 398 -20.53 5.12 10.31
N GLY A 399 -20.72 4.75 11.57
CA GLY A 399 -22.00 4.83 12.27
C GLY A 399 -22.92 3.62 12.07
N ASP A 400 -22.55 2.66 11.24
CA ASP A 400 -23.34 1.42 11.10
C ASP A 400 -23.33 0.63 12.40
N VAL A 401 -24.50 0.06 12.70
CA VAL A 401 -24.72 -0.80 13.85
C VAL A 401 -25.17 -2.17 13.39
N LYS A 402 -24.55 -3.21 13.91
CA LYS A 402 -24.91 -4.62 13.69
C LYS A 402 -25.26 -5.27 15.02
N THR A 403 -26.25 -6.12 15.01
CA THR A 403 -26.73 -6.77 16.23
C THR A 403 -26.77 -8.27 16.08
N LEU A 404 -26.44 -8.98 17.16
CA LEU A 404 -26.60 -10.40 17.32
C LEU A 404 -27.28 -10.68 18.67
N THR A 405 -28.33 -11.45 18.65
CA THR A 405 -28.94 -12.02 19.87
C THR A 405 -28.55 -13.50 19.97
N VAL A 406 -28.03 -13.89 21.13
CA VAL A 406 -27.69 -15.29 21.45
C VAL A 406 -28.51 -15.72 22.66
N THR A 407 -29.42 -16.65 22.46
CA THR A 407 -30.25 -17.23 23.53
C THR A 407 -29.61 -18.51 24.02
N VAL A 408 -29.44 -18.61 25.32
CA VAL A 408 -28.89 -19.77 26.02
C VAL A 408 -29.86 -20.28 27.10
N ALA A 409 -29.83 -21.54 27.42
CA ALA A 409 -30.50 -22.11 28.58
C ALA A 409 -29.51 -22.33 29.73
N ILE A 410 -29.89 -22.00 30.94
CA ILE A 410 -29.07 -22.21 32.14
C ILE A 410 -29.04 -23.74 32.42
N THR A 411 -27.84 -24.29 32.59
CA THR A 411 -27.67 -25.70 33.00
C THR A 411 -27.58 -25.80 34.52
N GLY A 412 -27.75 -27.05 35.08
CA GLY A 412 -27.58 -27.27 36.51
C GLY A 412 -26.20 -26.89 37.06
N GLU A 413 -25.15 -27.02 36.22
CA GLU A 413 -23.77 -26.60 36.56
C GLU A 413 -23.62 -25.10 36.76
N GLY A 414 -24.50 -24.30 36.17
CA GLY A 414 -24.51 -22.84 36.32
C GLY A 414 -25.22 -22.36 37.60
N ALA A 415 -25.94 -23.25 38.29
CA ALA A 415 -26.71 -22.89 39.47
C ALA A 415 -25.80 -22.55 40.66
N GLY A 416 -26.06 -21.39 41.31
CA GLY A 416 -25.29 -20.89 42.44
C GLY A 416 -24.00 -20.15 42.04
N THR A 417 -23.66 -20.04 40.77
CA THR A 417 -22.45 -19.39 40.26
C THR A 417 -22.76 -18.09 39.55
N LEU A 418 -21.80 -17.17 39.54
CA LEU A 418 -21.84 -16.00 38.66
C LEU A 418 -21.38 -16.45 37.27
N ILE A 419 -22.27 -16.39 36.30
CA ILE A 419 -22.01 -16.73 34.89
C ILE A 419 -21.69 -15.44 34.18
N THR A 420 -20.43 -15.30 33.71
CA THR A 420 -19.98 -14.14 32.93
C THR A 420 -19.71 -14.60 31.50
N ASN A 421 -20.35 -13.94 30.56
CA ASN A 421 -20.10 -14.16 29.13
C ASN A 421 -19.42 -12.93 28.53
N VAL A 422 -18.27 -13.15 27.85
CA VAL A 422 -17.41 -12.09 27.29
C VAL A 422 -17.46 -12.18 25.79
N ALA A 423 -17.72 -11.05 25.14
CA ALA A 423 -17.60 -10.87 23.70
C ALA A 423 -16.41 -9.97 23.38
N LYS A 424 -15.69 -10.29 22.30
CA LYS A 424 -14.50 -9.54 21.91
C LYS A 424 -14.36 -9.45 20.39
N ILE A 425 -14.06 -8.26 19.88
CA ILE A 425 -13.66 -8.09 18.47
C ILE A 425 -12.30 -8.75 18.29
N THR A 426 -12.18 -9.64 17.31
CA THR A 426 -10.98 -10.44 17.06
C THR A 426 -10.27 -10.06 15.77
N HIS A 427 -10.98 -9.41 14.85
CA HIS A 427 -10.44 -9.01 13.56
C HIS A 427 -11.24 -7.86 12.93
N GLN A 428 -10.52 -6.95 12.28
CA GLN A 428 -10.96 -6.05 11.22
C GLN A 428 -9.77 -5.79 10.29
N ASP A 429 -10.04 -5.47 9.02
CA ASP A 429 -8.98 -5.26 8.02
C ASP A 429 -8.28 -3.91 8.21
N GLN A 430 -9.00 -2.88 8.63
CA GLN A 430 -8.51 -1.52 8.76
C GLN A 430 -7.68 -1.30 10.02
N ALA A 431 -6.65 -0.47 9.88
CA ALA A 431 -5.88 0.06 11.02
C ALA A 431 -6.69 1.05 11.86
N GLY A 432 -6.24 1.38 13.05
CA GLY A 432 -6.77 2.45 13.90
C GLY A 432 -7.83 2.02 14.90
N ASP A 433 -8.02 0.71 15.07
CA ASP A 433 -8.93 0.15 16.06
C ASP A 433 -8.53 0.53 17.49
N GLU A 434 -9.49 1.03 18.28
CA GLU A 434 -9.26 1.39 19.69
C GLU A 434 -9.47 0.17 20.59
N PRO A 435 -8.41 -0.43 21.14
CA PRO A 435 -8.53 -1.72 21.82
C PRO A 435 -9.34 -1.70 23.12
N THR A 436 -9.62 -0.52 23.68
CA THR A 436 -10.36 -0.38 24.92
C THR A 436 -11.88 -0.56 24.77
N ASN A 437 -12.42 -0.48 23.55
CA ASN A 437 -13.82 -0.67 23.23
C ASN A 437 -14.12 -2.02 22.54
N ASN A 438 -13.10 -2.89 22.41
CA ASN A 438 -13.16 -4.16 21.69
C ASN A 438 -13.66 -5.33 22.54
N GLU A 439 -13.96 -5.12 23.81
CA GLU A 439 -14.39 -6.17 24.72
C GLU A 439 -15.58 -5.70 25.55
N ALA A 440 -16.59 -6.57 25.66
CA ALA A 440 -17.75 -6.33 26.50
C ALA A 440 -18.18 -7.63 27.19
N SER A 441 -18.70 -7.51 28.39
CA SER A 441 -19.18 -8.66 29.14
C SER A 441 -20.55 -8.38 29.75
N ALA A 442 -21.30 -9.48 29.96
CA ALA A 442 -22.53 -9.46 30.71
C ALA A 442 -22.59 -10.65 31.65
N SER A 443 -23.07 -10.42 32.85
CA SER A 443 -23.07 -11.42 33.92
C SER A 443 -24.46 -11.57 34.53
N PHE A 444 -24.80 -12.78 34.92
CA PHE A 444 -25.96 -13.06 35.74
C PHE A 444 -25.64 -14.18 36.73
N LYS A 445 -26.44 -14.29 37.80
CA LYS A 445 -26.34 -15.40 38.74
C LYS A 445 -27.46 -16.40 38.48
N GLY A 446 -27.08 -17.61 38.08
CA GLY A 446 -28.01 -18.73 37.96
C GLY A 446 -28.24 -19.41 39.30
N GLY A 447 -29.40 -20.02 39.52
CA GLY A 447 -29.60 -20.76 40.74
C GLY A 447 -31.05 -21.17 40.98
N PHE A 448 -31.21 -22.03 41.98
CA PHE A 448 -32.53 -22.45 42.43
C PHE A 448 -33.09 -21.48 43.45
N ASN A 449 -34.41 -21.39 43.48
CA ASN A 449 -35.10 -20.61 44.49
C ASN A 449 -35.66 -21.52 45.58
N LEU A 450 -35.48 -21.13 46.82
CA LEU A 450 -36.02 -21.84 47.97
C LEU A 450 -36.90 -20.86 48.76
N GLY A 451 -38.19 -21.10 48.75
CA GLY A 451 -39.16 -20.26 49.48
C GLY A 451 -40.09 -21.05 50.39
N GLY A 452 -40.71 -20.31 51.25
CA GLY A 452 -41.67 -20.86 52.18
C GLY A 452 -42.48 -19.78 52.90
N SER A 453 -43.17 -20.14 53.95
CA SER A 453 -43.93 -19.18 54.73
C SER A 453 -43.92 -19.52 56.22
N VAL A 454 -44.02 -18.45 57.05
CA VAL A 454 -44.18 -18.56 58.50
C VAL A 454 -45.60 -18.14 58.85
N TYR A 455 -46.31 -19.01 59.53
CA TYR A 455 -47.76 -18.80 59.85
C TYR A 455 -48.11 -19.39 61.22
N ARG A 456 -49.23 -18.96 61.77
CA ARG A 456 -49.76 -19.49 63.02
C ARG A 456 -50.73 -20.63 62.72
N ASP A 457 -50.30 -21.82 63.04
CA ASP A 457 -51.16 -23.01 62.96
C ASP A 457 -52.19 -22.94 64.09
N SER A 458 -53.35 -22.38 63.82
CA SER A 458 -54.38 -22.07 64.82
C SER A 458 -55.33 -23.22 65.08
N ASP A 459 -55.40 -24.16 64.18
CA ASP A 459 -56.30 -25.33 64.22
C ASP A 459 -55.55 -26.64 64.49
N GLY A 460 -54.20 -26.60 64.54
CA GLY A 460 -53.36 -27.79 64.77
C GLY A 460 -53.35 -28.77 63.61
N SER A 461 -53.70 -28.29 62.40
CA SER A 461 -53.78 -29.13 61.18
C SER A 461 -52.43 -29.49 60.60
N TYR A 462 -51.39 -28.78 61.01
CA TYR A 462 -50.01 -28.93 60.48
C TYR A 462 -49.89 -28.57 58.99
N SER A 463 -50.87 -27.80 58.45
CA SER A 463 -50.90 -27.34 57.10
C SER A 463 -51.36 -25.90 57.00
N LYS A 464 -50.69 -25.10 56.14
CA LYS A 464 -51.03 -23.70 55.92
C LYS A 464 -52.42 -23.57 55.30
N SER A 465 -53.32 -22.85 55.96
CA SER A 465 -54.67 -22.52 55.44
C SER A 465 -54.82 -21.02 55.16
N GLU A 466 -55.84 -20.65 54.40
CA GLU A 466 -56.09 -19.23 54.05
C GLU A 466 -56.53 -18.39 55.26
N THR A 467 -57.12 -19.02 56.28
CA THR A 467 -57.64 -18.36 57.48
C THR A 467 -56.60 -18.15 58.57
N GLU A 468 -55.42 -18.71 58.41
CA GLU A 468 -54.36 -18.62 59.43
C GLU A 468 -53.60 -17.32 59.37
N GLN A 469 -53.22 -16.83 60.55
CA GLN A 469 -52.41 -15.62 60.66
C GLN A 469 -51.03 -15.84 60.04
N ARG A 470 -50.61 -14.88 59.24
CA ARG A 470 -49.26 -14.81 58.66
C ARG A 470 -48.38 -13.98 59.53
N PHE A 471 -47.10 -14.35 59.65
CA PHE A 471 -46.12 -13.58 60.39
C PHE A 471 -45.25 -12.82 59.43
N LYS A 472 -45.41 -11.48 59.46
CA LYS A 472 -44.54 -10.53 58.75
C LYS A 472 -43.27 -10.25 59.59
N ASP A 473 -42.21 -9.80 58.91
CA ASP A 473 -40.97 -9.31 59.51
C ASP A 473 -40.20 -10.39 60.35
N VAL A 474 -40.47 -11.68 60.10
CA VAL A 474 -39.70 -12.79 60.67
C VAL A 474 -38.45 -13.02 59.85
N THR A 475 -37.29 -12.92 60.47
CA THR A 475 -36.01 -13.20 59.84
C THR A 475 -35.76 -14.70 59.82
N VAL A 476 -35.52 -15.25 58.64
CA VAL A 476 -35.04 -16.61 58.42
C VAL A 476 -33.62 -16.56 57.85
N ALA A 477 -32.78 -17.55 58.19
CA ALA A 477 -31.42 -17.68 57.71
C ALA A 477 -31.28 -19.01 56.95
N LEU A 478 -30.42 -19.00 55.95
CA LEU A 478 -30.05 -20.20 55.21
C LEU A 478 -28.71 -20.75 55.73
N VAL A 479 -28.70 -22.00 56.12
CA VAL A 479 -27.50 -22.69 56.58
C VAL A 479 -27.29 -23.98 55.80
N GLY A 480 -26.04 -24.44 55.73
CA GLY A 480 -25.73 -25.76 55.18
C GLY A 480 -26.22 -26.90 56.09
N GLU A 481 -26.14 -28.16 55.66
CA GLU A 481 -26.52 -29.31 56.42
C GLU A 481 -25.74 -29.43 57.75
N ASP A 482 -24.52 -28.95 57.76
CA ASP A 482 -23.62 -28.91 58.93
C ASP A 482 -23.91 -27.71 59.85
N GLY A 483 -24.88 -26.86 59.53
CA GLY A 483 -25.23 -25.64 60.27
C GLY A 483 -24.36 -24.41 60.01
N THR A 484 -23.43 -24.50 59.05
CA THR A 484 -22.63 -23.31 58.67
C THR A 484 -23.50 -22.33 57.87
N PRO A 485 -23.38 -21.02 58.10
CA PRO A 485 -24.14 -20.01 57.29
C PRO A 485 -23.80 -20.14 55.80
N VAL A 486 -24.80 -20.15 54.93
CA VAL A 486 -24.63 -19.92 53.52
C VAL A 486 -24.39 -18.43 53.32
N LEU A 487 -23.36 -18.08 52.56
CA LEU A 487 -22.99 -16.67 52.31
C LEU A 487 -23.53 -16.17 50.96
N ASP A 488 -23.92 -14.90 50.96
CA ASP A 488 -24.25 -14.19 49.72
C ASP A 488 -22.98 -13.79 48.92
N ALA A 489 -23.16 -13.05 47.83
CA ALA A 489 -22.06 -12.59 46.99
C ALA A 489 -21.07 -11.63 47.73
N ASP A 490 -21.56 -10.95 48.77
CA ASP A 490 -20.78 -10.03 49.61
C ASP A 490 -20.07 -10.74 50.77
N GLY A 491 -20.22 -12.06 50.89
CA GLY A 491 -19.67 -12.87 51.98
C GLY A 491 -20.43 -12.74 53.30
N LYS A 492 -21.68 -12.24 53.29
CA LYS A 492 -22.54 -12.17 54.45
C LYS A 492 -23.47 -13.36 54.54
N PRO A 493 -23.95 -13.76 55.75
CA PRO A 493 -24.95 -14.79 55.88
C PRO A 493 -26.24 -14.48 55.10
N MET A 494 -26.70 -15.42 54.26
CA MET A 494 -27.96 -15.29 53.56
C MET A 494 -29.12 -15.32 54.50
N THR A 495 -29.88 -14.20 54.56
CA THR A 495 -31.11 -14.08 55.37
C THR A 495 -32.23 -13.55 54.49
N ALA A 496 -33.45 -13.90 54.82
CA ALA A 496 -34.68 -13.36 54.23
C ALA A 496 -35.63 -12.95 55.35
N THR A 497 -36.43 -11.93 55.04
CA THR A 497 -37.47 -11.47 55.99
C THR A 497 -38.85 -11.75 55.37
N THR A 498 -39.78 -12.29 56.14
CA THR A 498 -41.10 -12.60 55.64
C THR A 498 -41.89 -11.33 55.34
N ASP A 499 -42.63 -11.37 54.25
CA ASP A 499 -43.53 -10.33 53.77
C ASP A 499 -44.88 -10.33 54.52
N GLU A 500 -45.83 -9.51 54.05
CA GLU A 500 -47.18 -9.39 54.63
C GLU A 500 -47.98 -10.70 54.55
N ASN A 501 -47.62 -11.60 53.63
CA ASN A 501 -48.22 -12.93 53.50
C ASN A 501 -47.44 -13.99 54.29
N GLY A 502 -46.49 -13.58 55.11
CA GLY A 502 -45.58 -14.46 55.84
C GLY A 502 -44.61 -15.22 54.96
N ALA A 503 -44.49 -14.86 53.65
CA ALA A 503 -43.66 -15.56 52.70
C ALA A 503 -42.19 -15.03 52.73
N TYR A 504 -41.24 -15.93 52.52
CA TYR A 504 -39.85 -15.64 52.31
C TYR A 504 -39.28 -16.41 51.14
N GLN A 505 -38.19 -15.89 50.57
CA GLN A 505 -37.52 -16.55 49.46
C GLN A 505 -36.00 -16.33 49.57
N PHE A 506 -35.25 -17.38 49.32
CA PHE A 506 -33.80 -17.36 49.01
C PHE A 506 -33.67 -17.70 47.52
N VAL A 507 -32.76 -17.01 46.89
CA VAL A 507 -32.64 -17.07 45.43
C VAL A 507 -31.18 -17.35 45.00
N GLY A 508 -30.98 -17.91 43.82
CA GLY A 508 -29.64 -18.16 43.29
C GLY A 508 -28.85 -19.23 44.04
N LEU A 509 -29.52 -20.27 44.50
CA LEU A 509 -28.88 -21.34 45.29
C LEU A 509 -28.31 -22.42 44.36
N ALA A 510 -27.13 -22.93 44.68
CA ALA A 510 -26.59 -24.14 44.07
C ALA A 510 -27.38 -25.40 44.47
N PRO A 511 -27.31 -26.53 43.73
CA PRO A 511 -27.70 -27.80 44.25
C PRO A 511 -27.00 -28.13 45.54
N GLY A 512 -27.70 -28.60 46.53
CA GLY A 512 -27.13 -28.90 47.82
C GLY A 512 -28.17 -29.17 48.91
N ALA A 513 -27.73 -29.62 50.06
CA ALA A 513 -28.55 -29.78 51.24
C ALA A 513 -28.50 -28.52 52.11
N TYR A 514 -29.65 -27.97 52.40
CA TYR A 514 -29.80 -26.72 53.14
C TYR A 514 -30.77 -26.89 54.30
N ARG A 515 -30.64 -25.99 55.27
CA ARG A 515 -31.62 -25.80 56.32
C ARG A 515 -32.04 -24.36 56.35
N VAL A 516 -33.33 -24.10 56.42
CA VAL A 516 -33.88 -22.80 56.70
C VAL A 516 -34.16 -22.74 58.19
N VAL A 517 -33.62 -21.74 58.84
CA VAL A 517 -33.67 -21.58 60.30
C VAL A 517 -34.31 -20.22 60.66
N ILE A 518 -35.29 -20.22 61.53
CA ILE A 518 -35.81 -18.95 62.11
C ILE A 518 -34.74 -18.37 63.03
N VAL A 519 -34.27 -17.16 62.79
CA VAL A 519 -33.12 -16.56 63.48
C VAL A 519 -33.41 -16.32 64.95
N ASP A 520 -34.61 -15.84 65.31
CA ASP A 520 -35.03 -15.64 66.69
C ASP A 520 -36.48 -16.12 66.88
N PRO A 521 -36.65 -17.40 67.16
CA PRO A 521 -38.00 -17.98 67.28
C PRO A 521 -38.75 -17.54 68.57
N ASN A 522 -38.10 -16.82 69.46
CA ASN A 522 -38.73 -16.35 70.71
C ASN A 522 -38.96 -14.84 70.75
N ALA A 523 -38.74 -14.15 69.65
CA ALA A 523 -38.89 -12.69 69.57
C ALA A 523 -40.15 -12.30 68.78
N GLY A 524 -40.60 -11.04 68.97
CA GLY A 524 -41.72 -10.44 68.27
C GLY A 524 -43.01 -11.25 68.39
N ASP A 525 -43.71 -11.40 67.28
CA ASP A 525 -44.98 -12.10 67.18
C ASP A 525 -44.87 -13.65 67.39
N LEU A 526 -43.63 -14.18 67.39
CA LEU A 526 -43.36 -15.57 67.68
C LEU A 526 -43.19 -15.88 69.18
N ALA A 527 -43.04 -14.83 70.01
CA ALA A 527 -42.80 -14.99 71.42
C ALA A 527 -43.91 -15.81 72.14
N GLY A 528 -43.51 -16.89 72.77
CA GLY A 528 -44.43 -17.76 73.50
C GLY A 528 -45.18 -18.76 72.62
N LEU A 529 -44.93 -18.81 71.33
CA LEU A 529 -45.45 -19.85 70.44
C LEU A 529 -44.55 -21.07 70.46
N ILE A 530 -45.15 -22.25 70.24
CA ILE A 530 -44.45 -23.50 70.11
C ILE A 530 -44.51 -23.93 68.64
N PRO A 531 -43.41 -24.30 68.01
CA PRO A 531 -43.43 -24.72 66.63
C PRO A 531 -44.27 -25.99 66.48
N THR A 532 -45.22 -25.97 65.54
CA THR A 532 -46.09 -27.14 65.29
C THR A 532 -45.50 -28.05 64.19
N GLN A 533 -44.95 -27.43 63.14
CA GLN A 533 -44.35 -28.19 62.06
C GLN A 533 -43.33 -27.35 61.31
N ALA A 534 -42.24 -28.02 60.91
CA ALA A 534 -41.37 -27.59 59.84
C ALA A 534 -41.50 -28.60 58.65
N TYR A 535 -41.00 -28.22 57.51
CA TYR A 535 -41.06 -29.04 56.29
C TYR A 535 -40.60 -30.51 56.48
N THR A 536 -39.66 -30.73 57.37
CA THR A 536 -39.04 -32.06 57.60
C THR A 536 -39.49 -32.73 58.92
N GLY A 537 -40.26 -32.06 59.82
CA GLY A 537 -40.64 -32.66 61.10
C GLY A 537 -41.53 -31.76 61.95
N ARG A 538 -42.17 -32.35 62.98
CA ARG A 538 -43.00 -31.65 63.92
C ARG A 538 -42.17 -31.11 65.08
N GLY A 539 -42.50 -29.88 65.53
CA GLY A 539 -41.90 -29.26 66.67
C GLY A 539 -40.51 -28.66 66.40
N GLU A 540 -40.13 -28.48 65.16
CA GLU A 540 -38.83 -27.94 64.73
C GLU A 540 -38.93 -26.50 64.27
N THR A 541 -37.92 -25.69 64.59
CA THR A 541 -37.73 -24.31 64.10
C THR A 541 -36.85 -24.23 62.86
N GLN A 542 -36.48 -25.35 62.29
CA GLN A 542 -35.63 -25.48 61.11
C GLN A 542 -36.26 -26.48 60.13
N ALA A 543 -36.13 -26.21 58.86
CA ALA A 543 -36.58 -27.07 57.75
C ALA A 543 -35.34 -27.48 56.92
N ALA A 544 -35.12 -28.79 56.83
CA ALA A 544 -34.10 -29.31 55.94
C ALA A 544 -34.66 -29.51 54.54
N VAL A 545 -33.95 -29.01 53.53
CA VAL A 545 -34.33 -29.09 52.13
C VAL A 545 -33.14 -29.48 51.29
N THR A 546 -33.32 -30.42 50.39
CA THR A 546 -32.28 -30.77 49.42
C THR A 546 -32.71 -30.26 48.06
N ILE A 547 -31.91 -29.38 47.49
CA ILE A 547 -32.04 -28.91 46.11
C ILE A 547 -31.23 -29.90 45.25
N THR A 548 -31.91 -30.61 44.36
CA THR A 548 -31.27 -31.52 43.43
C THR A 548 -31.35 -30.94 42.02
N ASP A 549 -30.34 -31.24 41.21
CA ASP A 549 -30.32 -30.91 39.79
C ASP A 549 -31.33 -31.78 38.96
N ALA A 550 -32.34 -32.36 39.57
CA ALA A 550 -33.35 -33.18 38.92
C ALA A 550 -34.44 -32.34 38.24
N SER A 551 -34.05 -31.20 37.63
CA SER A 551 -34.95 -30.44 36.78
C SER A 551 -34.60 -30.67 35.32
N VAL A 552 -35.13 -31.69 34.72
CA VAL A 552 -35.41 -31.76 33.29
C VAL A 552 -36.86 -32.10 33.13
#